data_be3fd408e864c45d7c5cae541fa1becd
#
_entry.id   be3fd408e864c45d7c5cae541fa1becd
#
_cell.length_a   1.000
_cell.length_b   1.000
_cell.length_c   1.000
_cell.angle_alpha   90.00
_cell.angle_beta   90.00
_cell.angle_gamma   90.00
#
_symmetry.space_group_name_H-M   'P 1'
#
loop_
_entity.id
_entity.type
_entity.pdbx_description
1 polymer ?
#
loop_
_entity_poly.entity_id
_entity_poly.type
_entity_poly.pdbx_seq_one_letter_code
_entity_poly.pdbx_strand_id
1 'polypeptide(L)'
;VTLAYNLEALSKAGIGGVEITPIYGIKGREAYYLDYLSPEWMSMLDFTISEATRLGMGVDMNNGTGWPFGGPEVSLEDAATMAIFEEYRLKGGQSLNEPVMVRDKRQKAFARLDKLIAYSPDGEKVDITDKVSAEGKLDWLAPQGKDYKLIALFLGKTRQQVKRAAPGGEGYVINHFDKRAVMRYLGKFDTAFAENNTPFPNTFFNDSYEVYGAD
;
A
#
# COMPACT_ATOMS: atom_id res chain seq x y z
N VAL A 1 30.64 1.66 -17.62
CA VAL A 1 31.94 1.16 -17.12
C VAL A 1 31.81 0.60 -15.70
N THR A 2 31.13 1.31 -14.82
CA THR A 2 31.05 0.94 -13.40
C THR A 2 30.23 -0.33 -13.14
N LEU A 3 29.10 -0.53 -13.82
CA LEU A 3 28.25 -1.72 -13.63
C LEU A 3 28.99 -2.99 -14.07
N ALA A 4 29.53 -3.02 -15.29
CA ALA A 4 30.29 -4.18 -15.79
C ALA A 4 31.46 -4.53 -14.87
N TYR A 5 32.23 -3.53 -14.44
CA TYR A 5 33.34 -3.73 -13.51
C TYR A 5 32.89 -4.37 -12.19
N ASN A 6 31.79 -3.87 -11.62
CA ASN A 6 31.27 -4.41 -10.35
C ASN A 6 30.77 -5.85 -10.52
N LEU A 7 30.02 -6.15 -11.59
CA LEU A 7 29.56 -7.50 -11.88
C LEU A 7 30.71 -8.48 -12.09
N GLU A 8 31.75 -8.07 -12.84
CA GLU A 8 32.96 -8.87 -13.00
C GLU A 8 33.68 -9.12 -11.68
N ALA A 9 33.78 -8.11 -10.83
CA ALA A 9 34.41 -8.27 -9.51
C ALA A 9 33.64 -9.23 -8.61
N LEU A 10 32.32 -9.15 -8.61
CA LEU A 10 31.44 -10.07 -7.87
C LEU A 10 31.55 -11.51 -8.41
N SER A 11 31.50 -11.69 -9.72
CA SER A 11 31.66 -12.98 -10.35
C SER A 11 33.02 -13.62 -10.01
N LYS A 12 34.14 -12.85 -10.08
CA LYS A 12 35.46 -13.29 -9.68
C LYS A 12 35.57 -13.67 -8.20
N ALA A 13 34.73 -13.05 -7.36
CA ALA A 13 34.64 -13.39 -5.93
C ALA A 13 33.77 -14.64 -5.67
N GLY A 14 33.19 -15.27 -6.69
CA GLY A 14 32.33 -16.45 -6.57
C GLY A 14 30.87 -16.16 -6.27
N ILE A 15 30.41 -14.90 -6.44
CA ILE A 15 29.00 -14.53 -6.27
C ILE A 15 28.21 -14.99 -7.50
N GLY A 16 27.14 -15.76 -7.28
CA GLY A 16 26.34 -16.35 -8.35
C GLY A 16 25.19 -15.49 -8.87
N GLY A 17 24.92 -14.34 -8.28
CA GLY A 17 23.85 -13.43 -8.71
C GLY A 17 23.83 -12.13 -7.94
N VAL A 18 23.01 -11.21 -8.38
CA VAL A 18 22.78 -9.91 -7.75
C VAL A 18 21.29 -9.63 -7.60
N GLU A 19 20.93 -8.88 -6.58
CA GLU A 19 19.58 -8.36 -6.37
C GLU A 19 19.56 -6.87 -6.68
N ILE A 20 18.54 -6.43 -7.42
CA ILE A 20 18.31 -5.02 -7.72
C ILE A 20 17.21 -4.52 -6.79
N THR A 21 17.59 -3.67 -5.86
CA THR A 21 16.68 -2.97 -4.94
C THR A 21 16.75 -1.47 -5.19
N PRO A 22 15.83 -0.90 -5.98
CA PRO A 22 15.79 0.54 -6.24
C PRO A 22 15.41 1.29 -4.96
N ILE A 23 16.26 2.22 -4.55
CA ILE A 23 16.04 3.07 -3.38
C ILE A 23 16.52 4.50 -3.70
N TYR A 24 16.30 5.42 -2.76
CA TYR A 24 16.69 6.81 -2.87
C TYR A 24 18.12 6.99 -3.43
N GLY A 25 18.34 8.08 -4.12
CA GLY A 25 19.65 8.42 -4.71
C GLY A 25 20.63 9.00 -3.70
N ILE A 26 21.80 9.37 -4.19
CA ILE A 26 22.90 9.96 -3.40
C ILE A 26 22.81 11.49 -3.48
N LYS A 27 22.67 12.16 -2.33
CA LYS A 27 22.64 13.62 -2.23
C LYS A 27 23.84 14.26 -2.94
N GLY A 28 23.59 15.26 -3.78
CA GLY A 28 24.58 15.94 -4.59
C GLY A 28 24.92 15.22 -5.90
N ARG A 29 24.16 14.17 -6.25
CA ARG A 29 24.29 13.43 -7.51
C ARG A 29 22.99 13.37 -8.30
N GLU A 30 22.04 14.25 -8.00
CA GLU A 30 20.68 14.27 -8.56
C GLU A 30 20.67 14.34 -10.09
N ALA A 31 21.65 14.97 -10.70
CA ALA A 31 21.80 15.03 -12.16
C ALA A 31 22.08 13.67 -12.83
N TYR A 32 22.38 12.64 -12.06
CA TYR A 32 22.64 11.27 -12.55
C TYR A 32 21.52 10.30 -12.21
N TYR A 33 20.44 10.76 -11.57
CA TYR A 33 19.33 9.88 -11.25
C TYR A 33 18.57 9.50 -12.51
N LEU A 34 18.12 8.27 -12.53
CA LEU A 34 17.21 7.74 -13.53
C LEU A 34 15.88 7.51 -12.83
N ASP A 35 14.80 7.99 -13.41
CA ASP A 35 13.47 7.75 -12.91
C ASP A 35 13.14 6.26 -13.03
N TYR A 36 12.59 5.71 -11.96
CA TYR A 36 12.28 4.29 -11.87
C TYR A 36 11.35 3.84 -13.00
N LEU A 37 11.72 2.75 -13.67
CA LEU A 37 11.05 2.20 -14.86
C LEU A 37 10.99 3.13 -16.07
N SER A 38 11.72 4.26 -16.08
CA SER A 38 11.89 5.04 -17.31
C SER A 38 12.63 4.23 -18.38
N PRO A 39 12.56 4.62 -19.68
CA PRO A 39 13.31 3.94 -20.72
C PRO A 39 14.81 3.86 -20.44
N GLU A 40 15.39 4.90 -19.86
CA GLU A 40 16.79 4.94 -19.46
C GLU A 40 17.10 3.96 -18.33
N TRP A 41 16.22 3.88 -17.33
CA TRP A 41 16.33 2.92 -16.24
C TRP A 41 16.20 1.48 -16.76
N MET A 42 15.22 1.21 -17.63
CA MET A 42 15.01 -0.09 -18.26
C MET A 42 16.20 -0.50 -19.14
N SER A 43 16.82 0.44 -19.84
CA SER A 43 18.06 0.19 -20.60
C SER A 43 19.22 -0.24 -19.69
N MET A 44 19.32 0.33 -18.49
CA MET A 44 20.35 -0.08 -17.52
C MET A 44 20.03 -1.46 -16.90
N LEU A 45 18.76 -1.79 -16.73
CA LEU A 45 18.33 -3.13 -16.30
C LEU A 45 18.68 -4.18 -17.36
N ASP A 46 18.33 -3.92 -18.61
CA ASP A 46 18.66 -4.81 -19.74
C ASP A 46 20.16 -5.07 -19.83
N PHE A 47 20.97 -4.00 -19.76
CA PHE A 47 22.42 -4.11 -19.71
C PHE A 47 22.90 -4.99 -18.53
N THR A 48 22.31 -4.79 -17.36
CA THR A 48 22.68 -5.52 -16.14
C THR A 48 22.36 -7.01 -16.26
N ILE A 49 21.17 -7.35 -16.79
CA ILE A 49 20.76 -8.75 -17.03
C ILE A 49 21.65 -9.41 -18.08
N SER A 50 21.91 -8.71 -19.18
CA SER A 50 22.76 -9.22 -20.25
C SER A 50 24.20 -9.49 -19.78
N GLU A 51 24.77 -8.55 -19.03
CA GLU A 51 26.14 -8.68 -18.52
C GLU A 51 26.25 -9.76 -17.42
N ALA A 52 25.27 -9.84 -16.51
CA ALA A 52 25.19 -10.90 -15.51
C ALA A 52 25.11 -12.29 -16.20
N THR A 53 24.26 -12.41 -17.21
CA THR A 53 24.12 -13.65 -18.00
C THR A 53 25.45 -14.02 -18.65
N ARG A 54 26.16 -13.08 -19.24
CA ARG A 54 27.51 -13.31 -19.81
C ARG A 54 28.51 -13.87 -18.80
N LEU A 55 28.34 -13.46 -17.52
CA LEU A 55 29.19 -13.90 -16.41
C LEU A 55 28.70 -15.17 -15.71
N GLY A 56 27.59 -15.75 -16.16
CA GLY A 56 26.96 -16.92 -15.52
C GLY A 56 26.29 -16.59 -14.18
N MET A 57 25.88 -15.34 -13.99
CA MET A 57 25.21 -14.82 -12.78
C MET A 57 23.71 -14.66 -13.02
N GLY A 58 22.92 -14.83 -11.95
CA GLY A 58 21.50 -14.49 -11.92
C GLY A 58 21.26 -13.02 -11.55
N VAL A 59 20.06 -12.53 -11.90
CA VAL A 59 19.57 -11.21 -11.47
C VAL A 59 18.18 -11.36 -10.88
N ASP A 60 18.00 -10.91 -9.66
CA ASP A 60 16.72 -10.79 -9.00
C ASP A 60 16.35 -9.30 -8.86
N MET A 61 15.07 -8.99 -8.75
CA MET A 61 14.60 -7.61 -8.68
C MET A 61 13.47 -7.46 -7.68
N ASN A 62 13.54 -6.40 -6.87
CA ASN A 62 12.44 -5.98 -6.01
C ASN A 62 11.31 -5.35 -6.85
N ASN A 63 10.04 -5.72 -6.58
CA ASN A 63 8.86 -5.19 -7.27
C ASN A 63 8.51 -3.76 -6.90
N GLY A 64 9.37 -2.98 -6.30
CA GLY A 64 9.05 -1.62 -5.90
C GLY A 64 10.29 -0.80 -5.64
N THR A 65 10.08 0.41 -5.17
CA THR A 65 11.14 1.30 -4.73
C THR A 65 11.00 1.55 -3.24
N GLY A 66 12.05 1.28 -2.47
CA GLY A 66 11.92 1.33 -1.01
C GLY A 66 10.83 0.36 -0.49
N TRP A 67 10.12 0.72 0.56
CA TRP A 67 9.12 -0.14 1.20
C TRP A 67 8.11 0.63 2.09
N PRO A 68 6.89 0.09 2.34
CA PRO A 68 6.27 -1.02 1.59
C PRO A 68 5.95 -0.61 0.16
N PHE A 69 5.54 -1.56 -0.68
CA PHE A 69 5.30 -1.29 -2.09
C PHE A 69 4.23 -0.26 -2.36
N GLY A 70 4.48 0.53 -3.37
CA GLY A 70 3.64 1.61 -3.81
C GLY A 70 4.33 2.42 -4.90
N GLY A 71 3.81 3.61 -5.16
CA GLY A 71 4.38 4.48 -6.17
C GLY A 71 3.41 5.56 -6.66
N PRO A 72 3.82 6.35 -7.66
CA PRO A 72 3.02 7.47 -8.15
C PRO A 72 1.71 7.02 -8.83
N GLU A 73 1.63 5.79 -9.33
CA GLU A 73 0.41 5.24 -9.95
C GLU A 73 -0.63 4.78 -8.92
N VAL A 74 -0.24 4.65 -7.66
CA VAL A 74 -1.17 4.23 -6.62
C VAL A 74 -2.09 5.39 -6.26
N SER A 75 -3.32 5.32 -6.77
CA SER A 75 -4.37 6.26 -6.43
C SER A 75 -4.74 6.15 -4.94
N LEU A 76 -5.41 7.17 -4.40
CA LEU A 76 -5.93 7.09 -3.03
C LEU A 76 -6.93 5.94 -2.84
N GLU A 77 -7.68 5.56 -3.89
CA GLU A 77 -8.57 4.40 -3.88
C GLU A 77 -7.79 3.10 -3.68
N ASP A 78 -6.66 2.96 -4.37
CA ASP A 78 -5.79 1.79 -4.32
C ASP A 78 -4.82 1.78 -3.13
N ALA A 79 -4.73 2.89 -2.40
CA ALA A 79 -3.84 3.03 -1.26
C ALA A 79 -4.28 2.18 -0.06
N ALA A 80 -3.29 1.82 0.76
CA ALA A 80 -3.47 1.01 1.95
C ALA A 80 -4.59 1.55 2.86
N THR A 81 -5.43 0.64 3.34
CA THR A 81 -6.58 0.93 4.20
C THR A 81 -6.27 0.64 5.66
N MET A 82 -7.04 1.27 6.54
CA MET A 82 -6.99 1.03 7.98
C MET A 82 -8.40 0.87 8.55
N ALA A 83 -8.52 0.09 9.61
CA ALA A 83 -9.74 -0.02 10.39
C ALA A 83 -9.77 1.10 11.46
N ILE A 84 -10.86 1.83 11.50
CA ILE A 84 -11.10 2.89 12.49
C ILE A 84 -12.36 2.53 13.27
N PHE A 85 -12.25 2.56 14.58
CA PHE A 85 -13.37 2.23 15.45
C PHE A 85 -13.86 3.50 16.17
N GLU A 86 -15.21 3.69 16.15
CA GLU A 86 -15.87 4.72 16.91
C GLU A 86 -16.90 4.08 17.86
N GLU A 87 -16.93 4.58 19.08
CA GLU A 87 -17.83 4.06 20.12
C GLU A 87 -18.90 5.08 20.47
N TYR A 88 -20.15 4.61 20.56
CA TYR A 88 -21.29 5.38 21.06
C TYR A 88 -21.99 4.58 22.17
N ARG A 89 -22.70 5.29 23.05
CA ARG A 89 -23.48 4.68 24.13
C ARG A 89 -24.89 5.20 24.12
N LEU A 90 -25.85 4.29 24.23
CA LEU A 90 -27.27 4.58 24.31
C LEU A 90 -27.87 3.93 25.54
N LYS A 91 -28.73 4.65 26.24
CA LYS A 91 -29.64 4.05 27.23
C LYS A 91 -30.85 3.46 26.53
N GLY A 92 -31.45 2.44 27.15
CA GLY A 92 -32.68 1.86 26.65
C GLY A 92 -33.76 2.93 26.43
N GLY A 93 -34.44 2.83 25.30
CA GLY A 93 -35.44 3.80 24.88
C GLY A 93 -34.91 5.10 24.27
N GLN A 94 -33.60 5.20 24.02
CA GLN A 94 -33.00 6.41 23.41
C GLN A 94 -32.53 6.16 21.96
N SER A 95 -32.51 7.24 21.19
CA SER A 95 -31.87 7.32 19.89
C SER A 95 -30.54 8.07 20.00
N LEU A 96 -29.62 7.84 19.07
CA LEU A 96 -28.35 8.56 18.99
C LEU A 96 -28.60 9.99 18.48
N ASN A 97 -28.13 11.00 19.24
CA ASN A 97 -28.31 12.42 18.90
C ASN A 97 -27.14 13.02 18.11
N GLU A 98 -26.06 12.25 17.91
CA GLU A 98 -24.92 12.64 17.10
C GLU A 98 -24.81 11.73 15.86
N PRO A 99 -24.18 12.20 14.75
CA PRO A 99 -24.02 11.36 13.59
C PRO A 99 -22.99 10.26 13.82
N VAL A 100 -23.25 9.08 13.24
CA VAL A 100 -22.28 7.98 13.14
C VAL A 100 -21.25 8.36 12.08
N MET A 101 -20.10 8.85 12.51
CA MET A 101 -19.04 9.30 11.61
C MET A 101 -17.66 9.17 12.27
N VAL A 102 -16.63 9.08 11.44
CA VAL A 102 -15.25 9.12 11.93
C VAL A 102 -14.95 10.47 12.57
N ARG A 103 -14.33 10.47 13.77
CA ARG A 103 -13.96 11.68 14.50
C ARG A 103 -12.64 12.27 14.03
N ASP A 104 -11.71 11.46 13.53
CA ASP A 104 -10.47 11.96 12.93
C ASP A 104 -10.77 12.78 11.66
N LYS A 105 -10.50 14.08 11.76
CA LYS A 105 -10.73 15.03 10.65
C LYS A 105 -9.96 14.68 9.39
N ARG A 106 -8.78 14.01 9.51
CA ARG A 106 -7.95 13.60 8.39
C ARG A 106 -8.58 12.46 7.58
N GLN A 107 -9.50 11.71 8.21
CA GLN A 107 -10.17 10.56 7.60
C GLN A 107 -11.56 10.90 7.04
N LYS A 108 -12.14 12.04 7.38
CA LYS A 108 -13.51 12.41 6.99
C LYS A 108 -13.82 12.33 5.51
N ALA A 109 -12.82 12.61 4.65
CA ALA A 109 -13.00 12.54 3.19
C ALA A 109 -12.89 11.12 2.61
N PHE A 110 -12.37 10.15 3.37
CA PHE A 110 -12.01 8.83 2.87
C PHE A 110 -12.72 7.70 3.59
N ALA A 111 -12.98 7.87 4.89
CA ALA A 111 -13.53 6.82 5.71
C ALA A 111 -14.98 6.54 5.31
N ARG A 112 -15.29 5.25 5.15
CA ARG A 112 -16.64 4.74 4.86
C ARG A 112 -17.06 3.81 5.97
N LEU A 113 -18.30 3.95 6.44
CA LEU A 113 -18.87 3.01 7.39
C LEU A 113 -18.97 1.63 6.74
N ASP A 114 -18.38 0.64 7.39
CA ASP A 114 -18.45 -0.78 6.99
C ASP A 114 -19.47 -1.52 7.85
N LYS A 115 -19.40 -1.31 9.18
CA LYS A 115 -20.31 -1.96 10.14
C LYS A 115 -20.64 -1.02 11.29
N LEU A 116 -21.91 -1.15 11.77
CA LEU A 116 -22.34 -0.61 13.05
C LEU A 116 -23.06 -1.71 13.85
N ILE A 117 -22.45 -2.15 14.93
CA ILE A 117 -22.99 -3.23 15.77
C ILE A 117 -23.37 -2.68 17.14
N ALA A 118 -24.59 -2.95 17.57
CA ALA A 118 -25.08 -2.68 18.91
C ALA A 118 -24.87 -3.90 19.82
N TYR A 119 -24.20 -3.69 20.93
CA TYR A 119 -23.92 -4.69 21.96
C TYR A 119 -24.69 -4.35 23.22
N SER A 120 -25.44 -5.29 23.78
CA SER A 120 -26.07 -5.15 25.09
C SER A 120 -25.25 -5.85 26.18
N PRO A 121 -25.44 -5.53 27.46
CA PRO A 121 -24.70 -6.11 28.59
C PRO A 121 -24.87 -7.64 28.73
N ASP A 122 -25.97 -8.17 28.27
CA ASP A 122 -26.30 -9.62 28.28
C ASP A 122 -25.73 -10.40 27.10
N GLY A 123 -24.90 -9.71 26.24
CA GLY A 123 -24.17 -10.33 25.13
C GLY A 123 -24.92 -10.38 23.81
N GLU A 124 -26.12 -9.82 23.71
CA GLU A 124 -26.81 -9.67 22.43
C GLU A 124 -26.01 -8.74 21.49
N LYS A 125 -25.99 -9.11 20.19
CA LYS A 125 -25.35 -8.33 19.12
C LYS A 125 -26.36 -8.10 18.02
N VAL A 126 -26.57 -6.84 17.66
CA VAL A 126 -27.49 -6.45 16.58
C VAL A 126 -26.71 -5.65 15.53
N ASP A 127 -26.70 -6.14 14.29
CA ASP A 127 -26.16 -5.35 13.15
C ASP A 127 -27.22 -4.33 12.75
N ILE A 128 -26.88 -3.06 12.91
CA ILE A 128 -27.76 -1.91 12.61
C ILE A 128 -27.13 -1.02 11.53
N THR A 129 -26.20 -1.54 10.74
CA THR A 129 -25.49 -0.82 9.70
C THR A 129 -26.44 -0.20 8.67
N ASP A 130 -27.48 -0.94 8.27
CA ASP A 130 -28.51 -0.52 7.32
C ASP A 130 -29.43 0.59 7.85
N LYS A 131 -29.37 0.91 9.13
CA LYS A 131 -30.12 1.99 9.78
C LYS A 131 -29.38 3.33 9.75
N VAL A 132 -28.17 3.39 9.19
CA VAL A 132 -27.38 4.62 9.10
C VAL A 132 -27.54 5.24 7.71
N SER A 133 -28.00 6.50 7.66
CA SER A 133 -28.10 7.25 6.40
C SER A 133 -26.72 7.62 5.86
N ALA A 134 -26.68 8.10 4.60
CA ALA A 134 -25.44 8.59 3.98
C ALA A 134 -24.79 9.76 4.76
N GLU A 135 -25.61 10.56 5.47
CA GLU A 135 -25.16 11.68 6.30
C GLU A 135 -24.77 11.23 7.72
N GLY A 136 -24.83 9.93 8.02
CA GLY A 136 -24.50 9.34 9.31
C GLY A 136 -25.64 9.37 10.33
N LYS A 137 -26.86 9.74 9.95
CA LYS A 137 -28.00 9.71 10.89
C LYS A 137 -28.41 8.26 11.14
N LEU A 138 -28.42 7.87 12.43
CA LEU A 138 -28.90 6.54 12.84
C LEU A 138 -30.42 6.58 13.06
N ASP A 139 -31.17 5.79 12.29
CA ASP A 139 -32.59 5.54 12.46
C ASP A 139 -32.80 4.22 13.24
N TRP A 140 -32.48 4.27 14.53
CA TRP A 140 -32.63 3.14 15.44
C TRP A 140 -32.90 3.61 16.86
N LEU A 141 -33.93 3.05 17.47
CA LEU A 141 -34.31 3.27 18.86
C LEU A 141 -33.81 2.08 19.68
N ALA A 142 -32.96 2.32 20.68
CA ALA A 142 -32.49 1.28 21.56
C ALA A 142 -33.68 0.63 22.31
N PRO A 143 -33.83 -0.70 22.30
CA PRO A 143 -34.88 -1.38 23.07
C PRO A 143 -34.84 -0.97 24.54
N GLN A 144 -36.03 -0.85 25.15
CA GLN A 144 -36.13 -0.50 26.58
C GLN A 144 -35.57 -1.61 27.49
N GLY A 145 -35.15 -1.22 28.68
CA GLY A 145 -34.73 -2.15 29.72
C GLY A 145 -33.28 -2.53 29.78
N LYS A 146 -32.48 -2.16 28.78
CA LYS A 146 -31.01 -2.36 28.78
C LYS A 146 -30.28 -1.29 27.98
N ASP A 147 -29.06 -1.01 28.37
CA ASP A 147 -28.20 -0.06 27.68
C ASP A 147 -27.44 -0.74 26.54
N TYR A 148 -27.02 0.03 25.54
CA TYR A 148 -26.27 -0.47 24.39
C TYR A 148 -24.98 0.28 24.19
N LYS A 149 -23.93 -0.49 23.88
CA LYS A 149 -22.66 0.04 23.34
C LYS A 149 -22.67 -0.19 21.83
N LEU A 150 -22.59 0.91 21.05
CA LEU A 150 -22.49 0.83 19.61
C LEU A 150 -21.01 0.89 19.21
N ILE A 151 -20.57 -0.03 18.37
CA ILE A 151 -19.25 -0.01 17.77
C ILE A 151 -19.41 0.17 16.26
N ALA A 152 -18.94 1.30 15.75
CA ALA A 152 -18.84 1.56 14.31
C ALA A 152 -17.44 1.23 13.83
N LEU A 153 -17.36 0.40 12.79
CA LEU A 153 -16.14 0.14 12.03
C LEU A 153 -16.18 0.98 10.75
N PHE A 154 -15.19 1.82 10.58
CA PHE A 154 -14.95 2.53 9.33
C PHE A 154 -13.69 2.00 8.67
N LEU A 155 -13.72 1.93 7.34
CA LEU A 155 -12.54 1.70 6.51
C LEU A 155 -12.02 3.05 6.03
N GLY A 156 -10.87 3.44 6.54
CA GLY A 156 -10.16 4.66 6.18
C GLY A 156 -8.90 4.38 5.36
N LYS A 157 -8.06 5.40 5.17
CA LYS A 157 -6.79 5.29 4.43
C LYS A 157 -5.60 5.57 5.36
N THR A 158 -4.58 4.72 5.31
CA THR A 158 -3.36 4.94 6.10
C THR A 158 -2.64 6.21 5.66
N ARG A 159 -2.76 6.58 4.38
CA ARG A 159 -2.04 7.68 3.73
C ARG A 159 -0.52 7.52 3.82
N GLN A 160 -0.06 6.34 4.15
CA GLN A 160 1.36 6.02 4.21
C GLN A 160 1.99 6.19 2.83
N GLN A 161 3.16 6.81 2.81
CA GLN A 161 3.99 6.95 1.62
C GLN A 161 5.07 5.87 1.62
N VAL A 162 5.52 5.50 0.43
CA VAL A 162 6.69 4.63 0.26
C VAL A 162 7.90 5.29 0.92
N LYS A 163 8.56 4.59 1.82
CA LYS A 163 9.79 5.07 2.46
C LYS A 163 10.99 4.76 1.57
N ARG A 164 11.89 5.72 1.48
CA ARG A 164 13.15 5.58 0.75
C ARG A 164 12.95 5.26 -0.74
N ALA A 165 11.88 5.74 -1.32
CA ALA A 165 11.58 5.55 -2.73
C ALA A 165 12.75 6.00 -3.62
N ALA A 166 12.98 5.27 -4.70
CA ALA A 166 13.86 5.73 -5.78
C ALA A 166 13.22 6.94 -6.48
N PRO A 167 14.00 7.78 -7.14
CA PRO A 167 13.48 8.87 -7.99
C PRO A 167 12.42 8.34 -8.97
N GLY A 168 11.27 9.02 -9.05
CA GLY A 168 10.13 8.59 -9.85
C GLY A 168 9.30 7.43 -9.26
N GLY A 169 9.65 6.95 -8.07
CA GLY A 169 8.94 5.88 -7.37
C GLY A 169 8.16 6.32 -6.12
N GLU A 170 8.13 7.63 -5.84
CA GLU A 170 7.42 8.18 -4.69
C GLU A 170 5.90 8.06 -4.87
N GLY A 171 5.18 7.78 -3.79
CA GLY A 171 3.72 7.70 -3.84
C GLY A 171 3.12 6.95 -2.67
N TYR A 172 1.83 6.68 -2.73
CA TYR A 172 1.12 5.94 -1.69
C TYR A 172 1.52 4.47 -1.68
N VAL A 173 1.54 3.90 -0.46
CA VAL A 173 1.64 2.46 -0.28
C VAL A 173 0.35 1.80 -0.76
N ILE A 174 0.48 0.71 -1.53
CA ILE A 174 -0.64 -0.02 -2.11
C ILE A 174 -1.44 -0.78 -1.04
N ASN A 175 -2.73 -0.97 -1.28
CA ASN A 175 -3.53 -1.93 -0.53
C ASN A 175 -3.24 -3.36 -0.98
N HIS A 176 -2.37 -4.05 -0.25
CA HIS A 176 -1.96 -5.43 -0.53
C HIS A 176 -3.11 -6.46 -0.44
N PHE A 177 -4.23 -6.09 0.21
CA PHE A 177 -5.40 -6.95 0.36
C PHE A 177 -6.48 -6.71 -0.72
N ASP A 178 -6.32 -5.73 -1.59
CA ASP A 178 -7.20 -5.52 -2.74
C ASP A 178 -6.55 -6.09 -4.00
N LYS A 179 -7.08 -7.21 -4.47
CA LYS A 179 -6.60 -7.86 -5.71
C LYS A 179 -6.56 -6.91 -6.90
N ARG A 180 -7.54 -6.01 -7.04
CA ARG A 180 -7.61 -5.08 -8.18
C ARG A 180 -6.50 -4.01 -8.09
N ALA A 181 -6.25 -3.50 -6.88
CA ALA A 181 -5.15 -2.58 -6.63
C ALA A 181 -3.80 -3.24 -6.95
N VAL A 182 -3.58 -4.47 -6.46
CA VAL A 182 -2.36 -5.26 -6.75
C VAL A 182 -2.20 -5.49 -8.26
N MET A 183 -3.26 -5.89 -8.96
CA MET A 183 -3.18 -6.12 -10.41
C MET A 183 -2.87 -4.84 -11.20
N ARG A 184 -3.44 -3.69 -10.81
CA ARG A 184 -3.10 -2.40 -11.44
C ARG A 184 -1.64 -2.03 -11.19
N TYR A 185 -1.18 -2.23 -9.96
CA TYR A 185 0.21 -1.97 -9.59
C TYR A 185 1.19 -2.84 -10.39
N LEU A 186 0.94 -4.13 -10.50
CA LEU A 186 1.81 -5.03 -11.27
C LEU A 186 1.78 -4.74 -12.77
N GLY A 187 0.66 -4.25 -13.30
CA GLY A 187 0.54 -3.91 -14.72
C GLY A 187 1.56 -2.89 -15.22
N LYS A 188 2.09 -2.03 -14.34
CA LYS A 188 3.15 -1.08 -14.72
C LYS A 188 4.46 -1.79 -15.10
N PHE A 189 4.76 -2.92 -14.44
CA PHE A 189 5.93 -3.73 -14.77
C PHE A 189 5.73 -4.40 -16.12
N ASP A 190 4.57 -5.01 -16.35
CA ASP A 190 4.25 -5.61 -17.64
C ASP A 190 4.45 -4.61 -18.79
N THR A 191 3.95 -3.37 -18.60
CA THR A 191 4.11 -2.28 -19.56
C THR A 191 5.58 -1.90 -19.76
N ALA A 192 6.31 -1.65 -18.69
CA ALA A 192 7.71 -1.21 -18.77
C ALA A 192 8.59 -2.26 -19.46
N PHE A 193 8.42 -3.54 -19.12
CA PHE A 193 9.19 -4.61 -19.73
C PHE A 193 8.84 -4.80 -21.21
N ALA A 194 7.54 -4.75 -21.56
CA ALA A 194 7.09 -4.92 -22.94
C ALA A 194 7.52 -3.77 -23.85
N GLU A 195 7.33 -2.51 -23.42
CA GLU A 195 7.64 -1.32 -24.21
C GLU A 195 9.14 -1.14 -24.46
N ASN A 196 9.99 -1.59 -23.53
CA ASN A 196 11.43 -1.50 -23.64
C ASN A 196 12.09 -2.79 -24.14
N ASN A 197 11.31 -3.82 -24.43
CA ASN A 197 11.81 -5.15 -24.86
C ASN A 197 12.90 -5.70 -23.92
N THR A 198 12.78 -5.42 -22.62
CA THR A 198 13.73 -5.84 -21.59
C THR A 198 13.39 -7.27 -21.14
N PRO A 199 14.35 -8.19 -21.04
CA PRO A 199 14.11 -9.52 -20.50
C PRO A 199 13.74 -9.44 -19.01
N PHE A 200 12.91 -10.38 -18.53
CA PHE A 200 12.62 -10.48 -17.11
C PHE A 200 13.86 -10.91 -16.31
N PRO A 201 14.03 -10.43 -15.08
CA PRO A 201 14.99 -10.98 -14.13
C PRO A 201 14.63 -12.44 -13.79
N ASN A 202 15.55 -13.17 -13.14
CA ASN A 202 15.32 -14.54 -12.73
C ASN A 202 14.14 -14.66 -11.75
N THR A 203 14.07 -13.71 -10.81
CA THR A 203 13.03 -13.66 -9.77
C THR A 203 12.59 -12.23 -9.51
N PHE A 204 11.31 -12.05 -9.21
CA PHE A 204 10.83 -10.87 -8.50
C PHE A 204 10.61 -11.23 -7.04
N PHE A 205 11.00 -10.35 -6.14
CA PHE A 205 10.72 -10.54 -4.72
C PHE A 205 9.99 -9.35 -4.12
N ASN A 206 9.34 -9.60 -3.01
CA ASN A 206 8.61 -8.62 -2.23
C ASN A 206 9.33 -8.43 -0.89
N ASP A 207 9.76 -7.21 -0.61
CA ASP A 207 10.33 -6.84 0.68
C ASP A 207 9.27 -6.81 1.77
N SER A 208 9.63 -6.36 2.96
CA SER A 208 8.80 -6.42 4.15
C SER A 208 7.46 -5.68 4.02
N TYR A 209 6.42 -6.31 4.56
CA TYR A 209 5.13 -5.69 4.75
C TYR A 209 5.15 -4.80 6.00
N GLU A 210 5.49 -3.52 5.83
CA GLU A 210 5.54 -2.52 6.90
C GLU A 210 4.39 -1.53 6.81
N VAL A 211 3.19 -2.01 6.50
CA VAL A 211 1.99 -1.18 6.48
C VAL A 211 1.45 -1.02 7.89
N TYR A 212 1.40 0.20 8.37
CA TYR A 212 0.86 0.53 9.69
C TYR A 212 -0.10 1.70 9.61
N GLY A 213 -0.91 1.86 10.65
CA GLY A 213 -1.81 3.00 10.75
C GLY A 213 -1.03 4.32 10.65
N ALA A 214 -1.57 5.27 9.91
CA ALA A 214 -1.03 6.62 9.96
C ALA A 214 -1.30 7.19 11.37
N ASP A 215 -0.26 7.64 12.04
CA ASP A 215 -0.33 8.33 13.31
C ASP A 215 -1.02 9.69 13.19
#